data_2f249999d7fda8d07546a293d90ed49f
#
_entry.id   2f249999d7fda8d07546a293d90ed49f
#
_cell.length_a   1.000
_cell.length_b   1.000
_cell.length_c   1.000
_cell.angle_alpha   90.00
_cell.angle_beta   90.00
_cell.angle_gamma   90.00
#
_symmetry.space_group_name_H-M   'P 1'
#
loop_
_entity.id
_entity.type
_entity.pdbx_description
1 polymer ?
#
loop_
_entity_poly.entity_id
_entity_poly.type
_entity_poly.pdbx_seq_one_letter_code
_entity_poly.pdbx_strand_id
1 'polypeptide(L)'
;MLFRSERINSRKRALQHLEKKPLEEFNLEHQPQATSTLHARPGCILVAVRDYHNMEHLRTVLQKTNLRRHDIVVMTVRTITTGAGEYDLSDDQIFSDYERELFTHVVEIAEKEGKPVELLEVPAVNPFDAMVQSAAKLKVSRLVTGVSARMTSEELAHRIGLAWESLPEPRHAFSLEVISPDRPSMYVNLGPHPPRLWPEDVDRLHELWRRMSEAEGVGSKLHHRDIVGVALRRLEKDLTSEERDQVLKDLSDELRRS
;
A
#
# COMPACT_ATOMS: atom_id res chain seq x y z
N MET A 1 -31.24 -21.05 38.02
CA MET A 1 -30.05 -21.66 37.39
C MET A 1 -30.30 -22.06 35.93
N LEU A 2 -30.89 -21.21 35.11
CA LEU A 2 -31.26 -21.51 33.69
C LEU A 2 -30.62 -20.64 32.64
N PHE A 3 -29.82 -19.63 33.03
CA PHE A 3 -29.23 -18.69 32.07
C PHE A 3 -27.83 -19.05 31.54
N ARG A 4 -27.24 -20.17 31.98
CA ARG A 4 -25.89 -20.60 31.56
C ARG A 4 -25.88 -21.53 30.34
N SER A 5 -26.97 -22.21 30.06
CA SER A 5 -27.07 -23.19 28.96
C SER A 5 -27.39 -22.54 27.60
N GLU A 6 -28.14 -21.45 27.58
CA GLU A 6 -28.48 -20.76 26.31
C GLU A 6 -27.32 -20.05 25.65
N ARG A 7 -26.38 -19.47 26.44
CA ARG A 7 -25.15 -18.84 25.89
C ARG A 7 -24.17 -19.84 25.28
N ILE A 8 -24.15 -21.07 25.76
CA ILE A 8 -23.31 -22.16 25.22
C ILE A 8 -23.91 -22.70 23.93
N ASN A 9 -25.22 -22.79 23.83
CA ASN A 9 -25.90 -23.25 22.63
C ASN A 9 -25.91 -22.23 21.50
N SER A 10 -25.97 -20.94 21.79
CA SER A 10 -25.82 -19.87 20.77
C SER A 10 -24.41 -19.80 20.20
N ARG A 11 -23.36 -19.99 21.03
CA ARG A 11 -21.99 -20.12 20.56
C ARG A 11 -21.75 -21.38 19.73
N LYS A 12 -22.31 -22.53 20.11
CA LYS A 12 -22.21 -23.76 19.31
C LYS A 12 -22.95 -23.64 17.97
N ARG A 13 -24.11 -22.96 17.91
CA ARG A 13 -24.83 -22.72 16.65
C ARG A 13 -24.08 -21.71 15.76
N ALA A 14 -23.44 -20.69 16.31
CA ALA A 14 -22.58 -19.79 15.56
C ALA A 14 -21.33 -20.49 14.99
N LEU A 15 -20.71 -21.40 15.76
CA LEU A 15 -19.59 -22.23 15.32
C LEU A 15 -20.01 -23.27 14.25
N GLN A 16 -21.19 -23.88 14.36
CA GLN A 16 -21.69 -24.81 13.34
C GLN A 16 -22.14 -24.14 12.05
N HIS A 17 -22.47 -22.84 12.07
CA HIS A 17 -22.68 -22.02 10.86
C HIS A 17 -21.38 -21.61 10.22
N LEU A 18 -20.29 -21.49 10.98
CA LEU A 18 -18.95 -21.20 10.48
C LEU A 18 -18.29 -22.42 9.80
N GLU A 19 -18.61 -23.65 10.24
CA GLU A 19 -18.07 -24.88 9.63
C GLU A 19 -18.66 -25.21 8.24
N LYS A 20 -19.72 -24.54 7.78
CA LYS A 20 -20.38 -24.81 6.48
C LYS A 20 -20.21 -23.73 5.42
N LYS A 21 -19.47 -22.64 5.68
CA LYS A 21 -19.25 -21.55 4.71
C LYS A 21 -17.79 -21.11 4.54
N PRO A 22 -16.79 -21.96 4.39
CA PRO A 22 -15.42 -21.46 4.19
C PRO A 22 -15.07 -21.14 2.74
N LEU A 23 -15.87 -21.48 1.76
CA LEU A 23 -15.46 -21.45 0.35
C LEU A 23 -16.33 -20.56 -0.56
N GLU A 24 -17.49 -20.10 -0.11
CA GLU A 24 -18.38 -19.28 -0.95
C GLU A 24 -18.10 -17.76 -0.92
N GLU A 25 -17.15 -17.30 -0.08
CA GLU A 25 -16.82 -15.88 0.06
C GLU A 25 -15.51 -15.50 -0.64
N PHE A 26 -14.94 -16.36 -1.48
CA PHE A 26 -13.80 -16.03 -2.32
C PHE A 26 -14.26 -15.25 -3.55
N ASN A 27 -14.01 -13.96 -3.55
CA ASN A 27 -14.26 -13.12 -4.71
C ASN A 27 -13.04 -13.13 -5.64
N LEU A 28 -13.18 -13.85 -6.75
CA LEU A 28 -12.17 -13.93 -7.81
C LEU A 28 -12.43 -12.85 -8.85
N GLU A 29 -11.49 -11.94 -8.99
CA GLU A 29 -11.50 -11.01 -10.12
C GLU A 29 -10.62 -11.52 -11.27
N HIS A 30 -11.25 -11.91 -12.37
CA HIS A 30 -10.56 -12.33 -13.60
C HIS A 30 -10.14 -11.16 -14.49
N GLN A 31 -10.61 -9.95 -14.23
CA GLN A 31 -10.20 -8.72 -14.92
C GLN A 31 -10.39 -7.49 -14.02
N PRO A 32 -9.68 -6.39 -14.33
CA PRO A 32 -9.72 -5.16 -13.52
C PRO A 32 -11.09 -4.46 -13.44
N GLN A 33 -12.21 -5.09 -13.75
CA GLN A 33 -13.54 -4.46 -13.78
C GLN A 33 -14.55 -4.92 -12.72
N ALA A 34 -14.27 -5.91 -11.91
CA ALA A 34 -15.26 -6.46 -10.99
C ALA A 34 -14.87 -6.35 -9.50
N THR A 35 -14.63 -5.13 -9.00
CA THR A 35 -14.67 -4.82 -7.56
C THR A 35 -16.08 -4.90 -6.97
N SER A 36 -17.05 -5.39 -7.73
CA SER A 36 -18.46 -5.34 -7.37
C SER A 36 -18.91 -6.36 -6.32
N THR A 37 -18.04 -7.26 -5.90
CA THR A 37 -18.35 -8.32 -4.93
C THR A 37 -17.69 -8.15 -3.56
N LEU A 38 -16.65 -7.31 -3.47
CA LEU A 38 -16.04 -6.94 -2.19
C LEU A 38 -16.91 -5.90 -1.46
N HIS A 39 -17.23 -6.18 -0.21
CA HIS A 39 -18.06 -5.28 0.61
C HIS A 39 -17.25 -4.30 1.46
N ALA A 40 -15.94 -4.20 1.21
CA ALA A 40 -15.06 -3.30 1.97
C ALA A 40 -15.38 -1.82 1.72
N ARG A 41 -15.47 -1.07 2.80
CA ARG A 41 -15.72 0.37 2.75
C ARG A 41 -14.49 1.11 2.18
N PRO A 42 -14.68 2.20 1.42
CA PRO A 42 -13.58 3.09 1.05
C PRO A 42 -12.77 3.52 2.27
N GLY A 43 -11.45 3.58 2.14
CA GLY A 43 -10.55 3.81 3.27
C GLY A 43 -10.15 2.54 4.01
N CYS A 44 -10.48 1.36 3.50
CA CYS A 44 -10.02 0.07 4.02
C CYS A 44 -8.49 -0.05 4.03
N ILE A 45 -7.99 -1.07 4.69
CA ILE A 45 -6.57 -1.44 4.70
C ILE A 45 -6.40 -2.67 3.81
N LEU A 46 -5.54 -2.58 2.81
CA LEU A 46 -5.19 -3.68 1.93
C LEU A 46 -3.89 -4.31 2.41
N VAL A 47 -3.93 -5.61 2.73
CA VAL A 47 -2.75 -6.37 3.18
C VAL A 47 -2.36 -7.35 2.10
N ALA A 48 -1.20 -7.15 1.49
CA ALA A 48 -0.67 -8.06 0.48
C ALA A 48 0.09 -9.21 1.14
N VAL A 49 -0.36 -10.44 0.91
CA VAL A 49 0.26 -11.68 1.41
C VAL A 49 0.74 -12.51 0.24
N ARG A 50 1.88 -13.18 0.40
CA ARG A 50 2.44 -14.05 -0.62
C ARG A 50 2.87 -15.41 -0.09
N ASP A 51 3.27 -15.46 1.19
CA ASP A 51 3.85 -16.65 1.80
C ASP A 51 3.17 -16.90 3.15
N TYR A 52 2.54 -18.06 3.29
CA TYR A 52 1.84 -18.41 4.51
C TYR A 52 2.78 -18.68 5.70
N HIS A 53 4.08 -18.87 5.46
CA HIS A 53 5.08 -18.95 6.51
C HIS A 53 5.48 -17.58 7.08
N ASN A 54 5.22 -16.50 6.35
CA ASN A 54 5.59 -15.14 6.74
C ASN A 54 4.37 -14.21 6.75
N MET A 55 3.53 -14.34 7.77
CA MET A 55 2.31 -13.54 7.95
C MET A 55 2.33 -12.60 9.15
N GLU A 56 3.51 -12.25 9.68
CA GLU A 56 3.63 -11.38 10.84
C GLU A 56 3.05 -9.98 10.57
N HIS A 57 3.21 -9.47 9.35
CA HIS A 57 2.61 -8.21 8.93
C HIS A 57 1.07 -8.24 8.97
N LEU A 58 0.45 -9.36 8.59
CA LEU A 58 -1.00 -9.55 8.71
C LEU A 58 -1.43 -9.53 10.18
N ARG A 59 -0.75 -10.28 11.05
CA ARG A 59 -1.04 -10.30 12.49
C ARG A 59 -0.94 -8.90 13.09
N THR A 60 0.12 -8.18 12.75
CA THR A 60 0.34 -6.81 13.22
C THR A 60 -0.81 -5.89 12.81
N VAL A 61 -1.27 -5.99 11.56
CA VAL A 61 -2.41 -5.19 11.07
C VAL A 61 -3.68 -5.59 11.81
N LEU A 62 -3.96 -6.88 11.93
CA LEU A 62 -5.14 -7.37 12.64
C LEU A 62 -5.16 -6.85 14.09
N GLN A 63 -4.06 -6.94 14.82
CA GLN A 63 -3.99 -6.50 16.21
C GLN A 63 -4.21 -4.99 16.36
N LYS A 64 -3.60 -4.18 15.49
CA LYS A 64 -3.61 -2.72 15.59
C LYS A 64 -4.84 -2.05 14.96
N THR A 65 -5.57 -2.72 14.07
CA THR A 65 -6.66 -2.10 13.32
C THR A 65 -7.95 -2.03 14.13
N ASN A 66 -8.58 -0.86 14.13
CA ASN A 66 -9.93 -0.66 14.64
C ASN A 66 -10.96 -0.86 13.52
N LEU A 67 -11.68 -1.98 13.55
CA LEU A 67 -12.67 -2.37 12.55
C LEU A 67 -13.89 -1.41 12.46
N ARG A 68 -14.11 -0.57 13.47
CA ARG A 68 -15.16 0.46 13.37
C ARG A 68 -14.80 1.53 12.33
N ARG A 69 -13.50 1.71 12.06
CA ARG A 69 -13.00 2.74 11.15
C ARG A 69 -12.55 2.19 9.80
N HIS A 70 -11.94 1.01 9.79
CA HIS A 70 -11.34 0.44 8.59
C HIS A 70 -11.68 -1.04 8.48
N ASP A 71 -12.11 -1.45 7.32
CA ASP A 71 -12.20 -2.85 6.94
C ASP A 71 -10.81 -3.34 6.54
N ILE A 72 -10.59 -4.64 6.59
CA ILE A 72 -9.32 -5.27 6.21
C ILE A 72 -9.58 -6.18 5.02
N VAL A 73 -8.89 -5.91 3.92
CA VAL A 73 -8.87 -6.76 2.73
C VAL A 73 -7.49 -7.42 2.66
N VAL A 74 -7.45 -8.73 2.58
CA VAL A 74 -6.21 -9.48 2.40
C VAL A 74 -6.13 -9.93 0.95
N MET A 75 -5.08 -9.51 0.24
CA MET A 75 -4.90 -9.86 -1.16
C MET A 75 -3.68 -10.74 -1.38
N THR A 76 -3.80 -11.65 -2.34
CA THR A 76 -2.66 -12.32 -2.96
C THR A 76 -2.63 -12.03 -4.46
N VAL A 77 -1.44 -12.02 -5.03
CA VAL A 77 -1.25 -11.87 -6.47
C VAL A 77 -0.72 -13.18 -7.03
N ARG A 78 -1.55 -13.82 -7.87
CA ARG A 78 -1.13 -14.98 -8.65
C ARG A 78 -0.38 -14.51 -9.89
N THR A 79 0.93 -14.79 -9.94
CA THR A 79 1.74 -14.39 -11.08
C THR A 79 1.47 -15.29 -12.27
N ILE A 80 0.99 -14.71 -13.39
CA ILE A 80 0.78 -15.39 -14.66
C ILE A 80 2.04 -15.23 -15.51
N THR A 81 2.57 -16.36 -16.01
CA THR A 81 3.68 -16.33 -16.96
C THR A 81 3.11 -16.13 -18.36
N THR A 82 3.46 -15.04 -19.03
CA THR A 82 3.10 -14.78 -20.44
C THR A 82 3.75 -15.86 -21.31
N GLY A 83 2.98 -16.82 -21.78
CA GLY A 83 3.47 -17.93 -22.61
C GLY A 83 2.59 -19.19 -22.57
N ALA A 84 1.76 -19.34 -21.56
CA ALA A 84 0.67 -20.31 -21.62
C ALA A 84 -0.43 -19.69 -22.47
N GLY A 85 -0.72 -20.28 -23.63
CA GLY A 85 -1.80 -19.83 -24.52
C GLY A 85 -3.11 -19.65 -23.75
N GLU A 86 -4.05 -18.95 -24.39
CA GLU A 86 -5.44 -18.79 -23.93
C GLU A 86 -6.07 -20.17 -23.65
N TYR A 87 -5.70 -20.76 -22.51
CA TYR A 87 -6.44 -21.89 -22.00
C TYR A 87 -7.61 -21.30 -21.21
N ASP A 88 -8.79 -21.65 -21.68
CA ASP A 88 -10.06 -21.52 -20.97
C ASP A 88 -9.89 -22.20 -19.60
N LEU A 89 -9.51 -21.41 -18.61
CA LEU A 89 -9.37 -21.88 -17.23
C LEU A 89 -10.79 -22.13 -16.74
N SER A 90 -11.17 -23.39 -16.61
CA SER A 90 -12.41 -23.74 -15.93
C SER A 90 -12.38 -23.16 -14.50
N ASP A 91 -13.52 -22.73 -13.99
CA ASP A 91 -13.66 -22.11 -12.65
C ASP A 91 -12.96 -22.93 -11.54
N ASP A 92 -12.88 -24.24 -11.67
CA ASP A 92 -12.19 -25.15 -10.74
C ASP A 92 -10.65 -25.08 -10.78
N GLN A 93 -10.05 -24.50 -11.85
CA GLN A 93 -8.59 -24.34 -11.98
C GLN A 93 -8.10 -22.96 -11.51
N ILE A 94 -8.99 -22.13 -11.04
CA ILE A 94 -8.72 -20.74 -10.70
C ILE A 94 -7.92 -20.66 -9.40
N PHE A 95 -8.17 -21.56 -8.45
CA PHE A 95 -7.39 -21.66 -7.21
C PHE A 95 -6.37 -22.78 -7.31
N SER A 96 -5.08 -22.42 -7.29
CA SER A 96 -4.08 -23.43 -7.04
C SER A 96 -4.18 -23.91 -5.60
N ASP A 97 -3.68 -25.11 -5.32
CA ASP A 97 -3.66 -25.64 -3.96
C ASP A 97 -2.90 -24.72 -3.01
N TYR A 98 -1.92 -23.98 -3.53
CA TYR A 98 -1.13 -23.01 -2.76
C TYR A 98 -1.95 -21.79 -2.32
N GLU A 99 -2.72 -21.16 -3.20
CA GLU A 99 -3.55 -20.02 -2.83
C GLU A 99 -4.65 -20.44 -1.86
N ARG A 100 -5.17 -21.64 -2.02
CA ARG A 100 -6.16 -22.19 -1.10
C ARG A 100 -5.58 -22.40 0.31
N GLU A 101 -4.38 -22.96 0.40
CA GLU A 101 -3.64 -23.11 1.65
C GLU A 101 -3.30 -21.77 2.27
N LEU A 102 -2.81 -20.81 1.45
CA LEU A 102 -2.52 -19.44 1.88
C LEU A 102 -3.74 -18.77 2.53
N PHE A 103 -4.89 -18.81 1.88
CA PHE A 103 -6.10 -18.19 2.40
C PHE A 103 -6.66 -18.95 3.62
N THR A 104 -6.50 -20.25 3.70
CA THR A 104 -6.84 -21.01 4.92
C THR A 104 -6.05 -20.47 6.10
N HIS A 105 -4.75 -20.26 5.96
CA HIS A 105 -3.91 -19.68 7.02
C HIS A 105 -4.29 -18.23 7.36
N VAL A 106 -4.67 -17.43 6.35
CA VAL A 106 -5.17 -16.06 6.57
C VAL A 106 -6.43 -16.10 7.45
N VAL A 107 -7.39 -16.96 7.12
CA VAL A 107 -8.64 -17.11 7.88
C VAL A 107 -8.35 -17.58 9.31
N GLU A 108 -7.50 -18.59 9.50
CA GLU A 108 -7.10 -19.04 10.83
C GLU A 108 -6.50 -17.94 11.70
N ILE A 109 -5.66 -17.07 11.11
CA ILE A 109 -5.06 -15.95 11.83
C ILE A 109 -6.15 -14.91 12.17
N ALA A 110 -7.00 -14.58 11.21
CA ALA A 110 -8.09 -13.63 11.40
C ALA A 110 -9.09 -14.08 12.48
N GLU A 111 -9.45 -15.37 12.50
CA GLU A 111 -10.30 -15.97 13.52
C GLU A 111 -9.64 -15.94 14.91
N LYS A 112 -8.34 -16.24 15.01
CA LYS A 112 -7.60 -16.18 16.28
C LYS A 112 -7.60 -14.76 16.86
N GLU A 113 -7.50 -13.75 16.00
CA GLU A 113 -7.54 -12.33 16.40
C GLU A 113 -9.00 -11.82 16.55
N GLY A 114 -10.00 -12.63 16.21
CA GLY A 114 -11.43 -12.29 16.30
C GLY A 114 -11.85 -11.17 15.37
N LYS A 115 -11.19 -11.05 14.21
CA LYS A 115 -11.42 -9.98 13.23
C LYS A 115 -11.77 -10.53 11.86
N PRO A 116 -12.92 -10.14 11.27
CA PRO A 116 -13.26 -10.51 9.91
C PRO A 116 -12.32 -9.83 8.90
N VAL A 117 -12.03 -10.53 7.82
CA VAL A 117 -11.27 -10.04 6.67
C VAL A 117 -12.00 -10.43 5.39
N GLU A 118 -11.85 -9.61 4.36
CA GLU A 118 -12.23 -10.00 3.00
C GLU A 118 -11.00 -10.50 2.25
N LEU A 119 -11.19 -11.46 1.35
CA LEU A 119 -10.13 -12.12 0.61
C LEU A 119 -10.20 -11.73 -0.86
N LEU A 120 -9.05 -11.39 -1.44
CA LEU A 120 -8.91 -10.97 -2.83
C LEU A 120 -7.75 -11.71 -3.49
N GLU A 121 -8.01 -12.44 -4.56
CA GLU A 121 -6.99 -12.98 -5.45
C GLU A 121 -6.99 -12.20 -6.76
N VAL A 122 -5.79 -11.76 -7.19
CA VAL A 122 -5.63 -11.04 -8.45
C VAL A 122 -4.60 -11.76 -9.33
N PRO A 123 -5.01 -12.30 -10.47
CA PRO A 123 -4.07 -12.83 -11.45
C PRO A 123 -3.38 -11.65 -12.18
N ALA A 124 -2.04 -11.62 -12.20
CA ALA A 124 -1.30 -10.57 -12.86
C ALA A 124 0.11 -11.01 -13.27
N VAL A 125 0.64 -10.37 -14.30
CA VAL A 125 2.04 -10.54 -14.73
C VAL A 125 2.98 -9.81 -13.78
N ASN A 126 2.61 -8.62 -13.34
CA ASN A 126 3.39 -7.79 -12.42
C ASN A 126 2.64 -7.63 -11.09
N PRO A 127 3.15 -8.17 -9.99
CA PRO A 127 2.48 -8.10 -8.69
C PRO A 127 2.38 -6.67 -8.14
N PHE A 128 3.32 -5.78 -8.45
CA PHE A 128 3.31 -4.40 -7.96
C PHE A 128 2.19 -3.59 -8.62
N ASP A 129 2.00 -3.77 -9.92
CA ASP A 129 0.90 -3.14 -10.65
C ASP A 129 -0.46 -3.62 -10.13
N ALA A 130 -0.60 -4.92 -9.87
CA ALA A 130 -1.82 -5.50 -9.32
C ALA A 130 -2.14 -4.93 -7.92
N MET A 131 -1.13 -4.84 -7.04
CA MET A 131 -1.30 -4.26 -5.70
C MET A 131 -1.78 -2.82 -5.78
N VAL A 132 -1.15 -1.99 -6.60
CA VAL A 132 -1.44 -0.57 -6.72
C VAL A 132 -2.78 -0.32 -7.40
N GLN A 133 -3.11 -1.06 -8.44
CA GLN A 133 -4.41 -0.98 -9.11
C GLN A 133 -5.55 -1.40 -8.17
N SER A 134 -5.37 -2.49 -7.40
CA SER A 134 -6.34 -2.92 -6.40
C SER A 134 -6.50 -1.88 -5.29
N ALA A 135 -5.38 -1.30 -4.81
CA ALA A 135 -5.41 -0.23 -3.82
C ALA A 135 -6.18 1.00 -4.32
N ALA A 136 -5.97 1.40 -5.56
CA ALA A 136 -6.68 2.52 -6.17
C ALA A 136 -8.19 2.24 -6.35
N LYS A 137 -8.56 1.05 -6.83
CA LYS A 137 -9.96 0.64 -7.03
C LYS A 137 -10.73 0.57 -5.71
N LEU A 138 -10.16 -0.04 -4.68
CA LEU A 138 -10.74 -0.16 -3.35
C LEU A 138 -10.68 1.16 -2.57
N LYS A 139 -10.02 2.20 -3.11
CA LYS A 139 -9.80 3.49 -2.44
C LYS A 139 -9.24 3.29 -1.03
N VAL A 140 -8.20 2.48 -0.93
CA VAL A 140 -7.60 2.14 0.36
C VAL A 140 -6.98 3.37 1.03
N SER A 141 -6.97 3.41 2.34
CA SER A 141 -6.18 4.40 3.10
C SER A 141 -4.72 3.96 3.24
N ARG A 142 -4.48 2.65 3.26
CA ARG A 142 -3.15 2.07 3.45
C ARG A 142 -3.01 0.73 2.75
N LEU A 143 -1.88 0.55 2.06
CA LEU A 143 -1.40 -0.73 1.57
C LEU A 143 -0.31 -1.23 2.54
N VAL A 144 -0.43 -2.47 3.01
CA VAL A 144 0.54 -3.10 3.91
C VAL A 144 1.12 -4.33 3.24
N THR A 145 2.43 -4.48 3.33
CA THR A 145 3.13 -5.68 2.85
C THR A 145 4.23 -6.09 3.83
N GLY A 146 4.55 -7.37 3.87
CA GLY A 146 5.74 -7.86 4.54
C GLY A 146 6.98 -7.72 3.67
N VAL A 147 8.15 -7.77 4.28
CA VAL A 147 9.41 -7.82 3.53
C VAL A 147 9.54 -9.13 2.76
N SER A 148 10.12 -9.03 1.58
CA SER A 148 10.48 -10.18 0.75
C SER A 148 11.86 -10.70 1.13
N ALA A 149 12.06 -12.01 1.09
CA ALA A 149 13.40 -12.60 1.21
C ALA A 149 14.38 -12.19 0.07
N ARG A 150 13.84 -11.59 -1.01
CA ARG A 150 14.61 -11.25 -2.22
C ARG A 150 14.81 -9.75 -2.44
N MET A 151 14.14 -8.90 -1.65
CA MET A 151 14.17 -7.44 -1.82
C MET A 151 14.24 -6.76 -0.47
N THR A 152 14.96 -5.65 -0.39
CA THR A 152 14.92 -4.79 0.78
C THR A 152 13.59 -4.04 0.88
N SER A 153 13.30 -3.47 2.05
CA SER A 153 12.09 -2.65 2.23
C SER A 153 12.09 -1.43 1.29
N GLU A 154 13.25 -0.84 1.08
CA GLU A 154 13.47 0.32 0.22
C GLU A 154 13.22 -0.03 -1.25
N GLU A 155 13.77 -1.15 -1.72
CA GLU A 155 13.56 -1.61 -3.10
C GLU A 155 12.10 -1.97 -3.35
N LEU A 156 11.45 -2.63 -2.37
CA LEU A 156 10.04 -2.96 -2.45
C LEU A 156 9.18 -1.69 -2.53
N ALA A 157 9.44 -0.72 -1.66
CA ALA A 157 8.75 0.57 -1.65
C ALA A 157 8.96 1.35 -2.95
N HIS A 158 10.18 1.35 -3.49
CA HIS A 158 10.50 1.99 -4.76
C HIS A 158 9.72 1.37 -5.93
N ARG A 159 9.67 0.03 -6.03
CA ARG A 159 8.90 -0.68 -7.08
C ARG A 159 7.41 -0.40 -7.01
N ILE A 160 6.84 -0.38 -5.79
CA ILE A 160 5.44 -0.01 -5.58
C ILE A 160 5.21 1.46 -5.94
N GLY A 161 6.17 2.35 -5.63
CA GLY A 161 6.12 3.76 -6.03
C GLY A 161 6.08 3.94 -7.54
N LEU A 162 6.96 3.27 -8.29
CA LEU A 162 6.95 3.29 -9.76
C LEU A 162 5.63 2.78 -10.35
N ALA A 163 5.08 1.69 -9.79
CA ALA A 163 3.78 1.18 -10.19
C ALA A 163 2.66 2.20 -9.92
N TRP A 164 2.72 2.93 -8.80
CA TRP A 164 1.76 3.99 -8.49
C TRP A 164 1.88 5.18 -9.45
N GLU A 165 3.10 5.56 -9.83
CA GLU A 165 3.34 6.62 -10.81
C GLU A 165 2.82 6.27 -12.22
N SER A 166 2.73 4.98 -12.56
CA SER A 166 2.19 4.51 -13.83
C SER A 166 0.66 4.54 -13.92
N LEU A 167 -0.04 4.77 -12.79
CA LEU A 167 -1.50 4.87 -12.79
C LEU A 167 -1.98 6.12 -13.56
N PRO A 168 -3.15 6.02 -14.23
CA PRO A 168 -3.77 7.19 -14.85
C PRO A 168 -4.22 8.22 -13.82
N GLU A 169 -4.16 9.50 -14.19
CA GLU A 169 -4.69 10.58 -13.36
C GLU A 169 -6.24 10.62 -13.36
N PRO A 170 -6.92 10.98 -12.26
CA PRO A 170 -6.34 11.33 -10.96
C PRO A 170 -5.95 10.10 -10.14
N ARG A 171 -4.70 10.04 -9.68
CA ARG A 171 -4.19 8.94 -8.86
C ARG A 171 -4.76 8.98 -7.45
N HIS A 172 -5.19 7.84 -6.97
CA HIS A 172 -5.61 7.71 -5.58
C HIS A 172 -4.39 7.73 -4.65
N ALA A 173 -4.41 8.62 -3.66
CA ALA A 173 -3.36 8.73 -2.66
C ALA A 173 -3.60 7.75 -1.50
N PHE A 174 -2.56 7.03 -1.07
CA PHE A 174 -2.59 6.14 0.09
C PHE A 174 -1.20 6.02 0.72
N SER A 175 -1.14 5.47 1.93
CA SER A 175 0.13 5.17 2.60
C SER A 175 0.55 3.74 2.31
N LEU A 176 1.82 3.53 2.02
CA LEU A 176 2.45 2.21 1.99
C LEU A 176 3.14 1.97 3.33
N GLU A 177 2.90 0.81 3.93
CA GLU A 177 3.61 0.32 5.11
C GLU A 177 4.28 -1.00 4.78
N VAL A 178 5.61 -1.05 4.90
CA VAL A 178 6.39 -2.28 4.76
C VAL A 178 6.81 -2.73 6.15
N ILE A 179 6.27 -3.86 6.58
CA ILE A 179 6.54 -4.43 7.92
C ILE A 179 7.65 -5.45 7.83
N SER A 180 8.68 -5.26 8.65
CA SER A 180 9.79 -6.19 8.83
C SER A 180 9.75 -6.77 10.24
N PRO A 181 10.02 -8.07 10.44
CA PRO A 181 10.08 -8.69 11.76
C PRO A 181 11.18 -8.07 12.65
N ASP A 182 12.32 -7.76 12.04
CA ASP A 182 13.56 -7.41 12.75
C ASP A 182 13.90 -5.91 12.70
N ARG A 183 13.09 -5.08 12.05
CA ARG A 183 13.34 -3.65 11.85
C ARG A 183 12.07 -2.83 12.04
N PRO A 184 12.18 -1.54 12.35
CA PRO A 184 11.04 -0.64 12.32
C PRO A 184 10.33 -0.66 10.97
N SER A 185 9.00 -0.60 10.97
CA SER A 185 8.21 -0.51 9.76
C SER A 185 8.58 0.74 8.96
N MET A 186 8.72 0.57 7.65
CA MET A 186 8.92 1.68 6.73
C MET A 186 7.55 2.23 6.29
N TYR A 187 7.40 3.55 6.29
CA TYR A 187 6.20 4.25 5.84
C TYR A 187 6.52 5.17 4.68
N VAL A 188 5.78 5.03 3.59
CA VAL A 188 5.88 5.89 2.40
C VAL A 188 4.49 6.39 2.04
N ASN A 189 4.33 7.68 1.83
CA ASN A 189 3.07 8.24 1.35
C ASN A 189 3.13 8.33 -0.18
N LEU A 190 2.19 7.68 -0.85
CA LEU A 190 2.00 7.73 -2.29
C LEU A 190 0.85 8.69 -2.58
N GLY A 191 1.17 9.86 -3.11
CA GLY A 191 0.19 10.91 -3.40
C GLY A 191 0.77 12.30 -3.30
N PRO A 192 -0.02 13.32 -3.67
CA PRO A 192 0.36 14.71 -3.54
C PRO A 192 0.41 15.07 -2.05
N HIS A 193 1.57 15.05 -1.47
CA HIS A 193 1.82 15.59 -0.13
C HIS A 193 2.95 16.61 -0.23
N PRO A 194 2.85 17.72 0.50
CA PRO A 194 3.95 18.68 0.52
C PRO A 194 5.18 18.00 1.11
N PRO A 195 6.35 18.13 0.48
CA PRO A 195 7.59 17.63 1.04
C PRO A 195 7.82 18.24 2.42
N ARG A 196 8.24 17.43 3.38
CA ARG A 196 8.68 17.93 4.68
C ARG A 196 10.09 18.47 4.51
N LEU A 197 10.25 19.77 4.71
CA LEU A 197 11.55 20.42 4.75
C LEU A 197 12.13 20.28 6.15
N TRP A 198 13.46 20.18 6.24
CA TRP A 198 14.17 20.31 7.50
C TRP A 198 13.95 21.72 8.11
N PRO A 199 13.96 21.89 9.42
CA PRO A 199 13.82 23.22 10.06
C PRO A 199 14.79 24.25 9.47
N GLU A 200 16.04 23.86 9.24
CA GLU A 200 17.08 24.69 8.67
C GLU A 200 16.76 25.15 7.24
N ASP A 201 16.10 24.31 6.45
CA ASP A 201 15.68 24.67 5.09
C ASP A 201 14.46 25.58 5.11
N VAL A 202 13.58 25.43 6.10
CA VAL A 202 12.47 26.36 6.32
C VAL A 202 13.01 27.74 6.67
N ASP A 203 14.00 27.83 7.58
CA ASP A 203 14.65 29.08 7.97
C ASP A 203 15.37 29.72 6.79
N ARG A 204 16.09 28.92 6.00
CA ARG A 204 16.76 29.38 4.76
C ARG A 204 15.75 29.91 3.73
N LEU A 205 14.64 29.21 3.55
CA LEU A 205 13.57 29.64 2.66
C LEU A 205 12.98 30.97 3.12
N HIS A 206 12.80 31.15 4.43
CA HIS A 206 12.29 32.41 5.00
C HIS A 206 13.26 33.56 4.82
N GLU A 207 14.56 33.35 5.02
CA GLU A 207 15.59 34.33 4.80
C GLU A 207 15.68 34.74 3.30
N LEU A 208 15.62 33.75 2.40
CA LEU A 208 15.57 34.03 0.95
C LEU A 208 14.34 34.84 0.59
N TRP A 209 13.17 34.48 1.13
CA TRP A 209 11.93 35.23 0.90
C TRP A 209 12.07 36.68 1.34
N ARG A 210 12.59 36.95 2.53
CA ARG A 210 12.81 38.28 3.08
C ARG A 210 13.70 39.11 2.17
N ARG A 211 14.86 38.58 1.78
CA ARG A 211 15.84 39.25 0.89
C ARG A 211 15.28 39.55 -0.51
N MET A 212 14.48 38.60 -1.06
CA MET A 212 13.90 38.77 -2.39
C MET A 212 12.69 39.69 -2.40
N SER A 213 11.91 39.76 -1.32
CA SER A 213 10.78 40.67 -1.21
C SER A 213 11.19 42.12 -1.11
N GLU A 214 12.42 42.41 -0.67
CA GLU A 214 13.03 43.74 -0.62
C GLU A 214 13.64 44.18 -1.97
N ALA A 215 13.78 43.25 -2.94
CA ALA A 215 14.37 43.55 -4.24
C ALA A 215 13.41 44.32 -5.15
N GLU A 216 13.92 45.27 -5.89
CA GLU A 216 13.12 46.04 -6.85
C GLU A 216 12.49 45.11 -7.90
N GLY A 217 11.19 45.29 -8.15
CA GLY A 217 10.42 44.56 -9.17
C GLY A 217 9.76 43.27 -8.70
N VAL A 218 10.09 42.73 -7.52
CA VAL A 218 9.48 41.52 -6.99
C VAL A 218 8.33 41.82 -6.02
N GLY A 219 8.55 42.76 -5.10
CA GLY A 219 7.56 43.36 -4.22
C GLY A 219 6.83 42.38 -3.25
N SER A 220 5.84 42.93 -2.55
CA SER A 220 5.11 42.28 -1.48
C SER A 220 4.19 41.11 -1.90
N LYS A 221 4.11 40.79 -3.18
CA LYS A 221 3.29 39.67 -3.72
C LYS A 221 4.05 38.34 -3.77
N LEU A 222 5.34 38.35 -3.43
CA LEU A 222 6.15 37.13 -3.42
C LEU A 222 5.74 36.22 -2.28
N HIS A 223 5.47 34.95 -2.57
CA HIS A 223 5.21 33.91 -1.60
C HIS A 223 6.36 32.89 -1.57
N HIS A 224 6.53 32.18 -0.45
CA HIS A 224 7.50 31.10 -0.32
C HIS A 224 7.40 30.04 -1.44
N ARG A 225 6.16 29.70 -1.84
CA ARG A 225 5.90 28.77 -2.96
C ARG A 225 6.51 29.22 -4.28
N ASP A 226 6.60 30.52 -4.50
CA ASP A 226 7.14 31.07 -5.75
C ASP A 226 8.65 30.86 -5.81
N ILE A 227 9.33 31.02 -4.68
CA ILE A 227 10.76 30.74 -4.52
C ILE A 227 11.04 29.26 -4.75
N VAL A 228 10.28 28.39 -4.08
CA VAL A 228 10.40 26.94 -4.27
C VAL A 228 10.17 26.56 -5.73
N GLY A 229 9.13 27.11 -6.36
CA GLY A 229 8.84 26.86 -7.77
C GLY A 229 9.97 27.29 -8.72
N VAL A 230 10.64 28.42 -8.44
CA VAL A 230 11.82 28.86 -9.22
C VAL A 230 13.00 27.94 -8.97
N ALA A 231 13.25 27.55 -7.71
CA ALA A 231 14.35 26.65 -7.34
C ALA A 231 14.22 25.29 -8.03
N LEU A 232 13.00 24.70 -8.03
CA LEU A 232 12.74 23.42 -8.68
C LEU A 232 12.95 23.49 -10.20
N ARG A 233 12.45 24.53 -10.88
CA ARG A 233 12.68 24.71 -12.32
C ARG A 233 14.16 24.93 -12.66
N ARG A 234 14.91 25.55 -11.77
CA ARG A 234 16.35 25.71 -11.96
C ARG A 234 17.07 24.38 -11.80
N LEU A 235 16.76 23.63 -10.76
CA LEU A 235 17.30 22.28 -10.54
C LEU A 235 17.01 21.35 -11.72
N GLU A 236 15.79 21.36 -12.26
CA GLU A 236 15.41 20.60 -13.45
C GLU A 236 16.28 20.97 -14.66
N LYS A 237 16.53 22.26 -14.87
CA LYS A 237 17.41 22.74 -15.92
C LYS A 237 18.85 22.28 -15.70
N ASP A 238 19.36 22.40 -14.48
CA ASP A 238 20.74 22.04 -14.12
C ASP A 238 20.96 20.51 -14.28
N LEU A 239 19.97 19.68 -13.97
CA LEU A 239 19.99 18.22 -14.20
C LEU A 239 20.06 17.82 -15.69
N THR A 240 19.65 18.71 -16.61
CA THR A 240 19.72 18.50 -18.06
C THR A 240 20.91 19.19 -18.72
N SER A 241 21.75 19.89 -17.95
CA SER A 241 22.91 20.65 -18.38
C SER A 241 24.23 19.98 -18.00
N GLU A 242 25.35 20.66 -18.30
CA GLU A 242 26.69 20.24 -17.88
C GLU A 242 26.87 20.25 -16.33
N GLU A 243 25.98 20.90 -15.60
CA GLU A 243 25.99 20.97 -14.13
C GLU A 243 25.41 19.72 -13.45
N ARG A 244 24.91 18.77 -14.22
CA ARG A 244 24.26 17.53 -13.71
C ARG A 244 25.10 16.78 -12.69
N ASP A 245 26.36 16.58 -12.96
CA ASP A 245 27.28 15.82 -12.11
C ASP A 245 27.51 16.50 -10.75
N GLN A 246 27.54 17.86 -10.77
CA GLN A 246 27.66 18.66 -9.56
C GLN A 246 26.37 18.52 -8.71
N VAL A 247 25.20 18.61 -9.33
CA VAL A 247 23.91 18.42 -8.65
C VAL A 247 23.83 17.03 -7.99
N LEU A 248 24.24 15.98 -8.69
CA LEU A 248 24.22 14.61 -8.14
C LEU A 248 25.21 14.46 -6.99
N LYS A 249 26.35 15.13 -7.05
CA LYS A 249 27.33 15.16 -5.96
C LYS A 249 26.76 15.88 -4.73
N ASP A 250 26.15 17.04 -4.92
CA ASP A 250 25.54 17.81 -3.82
C ASP A 250 24.43 17.02 -3.12
N LEU A 251 23.58 16.31 -3.89
CA LEU A 251 22.56 15.39 -3.35
C LEU A 251 23.18 14.22 -2.58
N SER A 252 24.28 13.64 -3.08
CA SER A 252 24.99 12.57 -2.38
C SER A 252 25.58 13.05 -1.05
N ASP A 253 26.09 14.26 -1.01
CA ASP A 253 26.66 14.86 0.20
C ASP A 253 25.54 15.19 1.22
N GLU A 254 24.36 15.61 0.78
CA GLU A 254 23.21 15.85 1.65
C GLU A 254 22.67 14.54 2.27
N LEU A 255 22.58 13.45 1.48
CA LEU A 255 22.18 12.13 1.96
C LEU A 255 23.13 11.56 3.03
N ARG A 256 24.38 11.99 3.07
CA ARG A 256 25.36 11.60 4.10
C ARG A 256 25.24 12.40 5.39
N ARG A 257 24.54 13.53 5.36
CA ARG A 257 24.31 14.39 6.53
C ARG A 257 23.05 13.99 7.30
N SER A 258 22.10 13.30 6.63
CA SER A 258 20.88 12.79 7.22
C SER A 258 21.07 11.38 7.79
#